data_12f77b0ab23e523348089cae1a5485fc
#
_entry.id   12f77b0ab23e523348089cae1a5485fc
#
_cell.length_a   1.000
_cell.length_b   1.000
_cell.length_c   1.000
_cell.angle_alpha   90.00
_cell.angle_beta   90.00
_cell.angle_gamma   90.00
#
_symmetry.space_group_name_H-M   'P 1'
#
loop_
_entity.id
_entity.type
_entity.pdbx_description
1 polymer ?
#
loop_
_entity_poly.entity_id
_entity_poly.type
_entity_poly.pdbx_seq_one_letter_code
_entity_poly.pdbx_strand_id
1 'polypeptide(L)'
;ARESFIGQLEKTAAGAVICNKSLSNNYSGNKIIGENPYLLYAKCTKLFKAKPAISMGISKLASVQDSCSISTTASISQFVTLSDGVCIEDDVIVMPGVYIGQNTKISRGTILYPNVSIYNDVDIGQNCIIHSGVVIGSDGLGFAKDSEKWIKIEHLGKVIIGSDVEIGSNSTIDRGSVGNTCLLYT
;
A
#
# COMPACT_ATOMS: atom_id res chain seq x y z
N ALA A 1 -3.70 -26.18 -10.26
CA ALA A 1 -3.16 -27.35 -9.54
C ALA A 1 -1.71 -27.56 -9.94
N ARG A 2 -0.90 -28.12 -9.03
CA ARG A 2 0.47 -28.58 -9.31
C ARG A 2 0.47 -30.10 -9.49
N GLU A 3 1.45 -30.65 -10.17
CA GLU A 3 1.55 -32.11 -10.42
C GLU A 3 1.50 -32.93 -9.12
N SER A 4 2.07 -32.43 -8.04
CA SER A 4 2.01 -33.07 -6.72
C SER A 4 0.61 -33.27 -6.14
N PHE A 5 -0.42 -32.63 -6.71
CA PHE A 5 -1.81 -32.73 -6.26
C PHE A 5 -2.74 -33.52 -7.20
N ILE A 6 -2.21 -34.17 -8.23
CA ILE A 6 -3.02 -34.93 -9.21
C ILE A 6 -3.94 -35.95 -8.52
N GLY A 7 -3.43 -36.71 -7.55
CA GLY A 7 -4.23 -37.72 -6.84
C GLY A 7 -5.35 -37.13 -5.93
N GLN A 8 -5.36 -35.82 -5.73
CA GLN A 8 -6.40 -35.12 -4.97
C GLN A 8 -7.47 -34.51 -5.87
N LEU A 9 -7.22 -34.40 -7.19
CA LEU A 9 -8.15 -33.76 -8.13
C LEU A 9 -9.48 -34.50 -8.22
N GLU A 10 -9.47 -35.83 -8.19
CA GLU A 10 -10.69 -36.62 -8.22
C GLU A 10 -11.55 -36.53 -6.99
N LYS A 11 -10.95 -36.15 -5.86
CA LYS A 11 -11.62 -36.06 -4.54
C LYS A 11 -11.99 -34.64 -4.15
N THR A 12 -11.65 -33.63 -4.99
CA THR A 12 -11.90 -32.25 -4.63
C THR A 12 -13.38 -31.87 -4.72
N ALA A 13 -13.88 -31.16 -3.72
CA ALA A 13 -15.21 -30.54 -3.73
C ALA A 13 -15.20 -29.10 -4.30
N ALA A 14 -14.09 -28.66 -4.94
CA ALA A 14 -13.98 -27.33 -5.50
C ALA A 14 -14.96 -27.13 -6.66
N GLY A 15 -15.64 -25.98 -6.70
CA GLY A 15 -16.55 -25.62 -7.79
C GLY A 15 -15.84 -25.43 -9.15
N ALA A 16 -14.53 -25.10 -9.13
CA ALA A 16 -13.65 -25.06 -10.31
C ALA A 16 -12.19 -25.25 -9.91
N VAL A 17 -11.39 -25.79 -10.83
CA VAL A 17 -9.94 -26.01 -10.65
C VAL A 17 -9.17 -25.15 -11.64
N ILE A 18 -8.14 -24.47 -11.17
CA ILE A 18 -7.20 -23.75 -12.03
C ILE A 18 -6.01 -24.68 -12.32
N CYS A 19 -5.73 -24.95 -13.57
CA CYS A 19 -4.66 -25.86 -13.99
C CYS A 19 -4.02 -25.44 -15.32
N ASN A 20 -2.87 -26.04 -15.63
CA ASN A 20 -2.30 -25.97 -16.97
C ASN A 20 -2.95 -27.00 -17.92
N LYS A 21 -2.62 -26.93 -19.20
CA LYS A 21 -3.18 -27.80 -20.22
C LYS A 21 -2.84 -29.29 -19.99
N SER A 22 -1.64 -29.58 -19.48
CA SER A 22 -1.21 -30.99 -19.24
C SER A 22 -2.02 -31.68 -18.15
N LEU A 23 -2.44 -30.93 -17.11
CA LEU A 23 -3.26 -31.44 -16.00
C LEU A 23 -4.76 -31.41 -16.27
N SER A 24 -5.20 -30.70 -17.29
CA SER A 24 -6.62 -30.52 -17.58
C SER A 24 -7.37 -31.81 -17.85
N ASN A 25 -6.69 -32.84 -18.38
CA ASN A 25 -7.29 -34.14 -18.67
C ASN A 25 -7.52 -35.00 -17.40
N ASN A 26 -6.86 -34.67 -16.29
CA ASN A 26 -6.97 -35.40 -15.03
C ASN A 26 -8.15 -34.95 -14.15
N TYR A 27 -8.97 -34.02 -14.64
CA TYR A 27 -10.13 -33.51 -13.92
C TYR A 27 -11.31 -33.32 -14.85
N SER A 28 -12.45 -33.90 -14.50
CA SER A 28 -13.68 -33.83 -15.31
C SER A 28 -14.59 -32.64 -14.98
N GLY A 29 -14.40 -31.99 -13.83
CA GLY A 29 -15.22 -30.83 -13.41
C GLY A 29 -14.87 -29.52 -14.11
N ASN A 30 -15.43 -28.40 -13.61
CA ASN A 30 -15.17 -27.07 -14.14
C ASN A 30 -13.70 -26.69 -13.98
N LYS A 31 -13.10 -26.16 -15.03
CA LYS A 31 -11.68 -25.80 -15.01
C LYS A 31 -11.38 -24.49 -15.72
N ILE A 32 -10.40 -23.79 -15.17
CA ILE A 32 -9.79 -22.59 -15.77
C ILE A 32 -8.38 -23.01 -16.22
N ILE A 33 -8.15 -23.01 -17.54
CA ILE A 33 -6.91 -23.52 -18.11
C ILE A 33 -6.04 -22.35 -18.57
N GLY A 34 -4.76 -22.37 -18.21
CA GLY A 34 -3.78 -21.44 -18.73
C GLY A 34 -2.35 -21.89 -18.48
N GLU A 35 -1.41 -21.25 -19.14
CA GLU A 35 0.01 -21.62 -19.08
C GLU A 35 0.60 -21.43 -17.69
N ASN A 36 0.18 -20.37 -16.96
CA ASN A 36 0.59 -20.10 -15.59
C ASN A 36 -0.62 -20.15 -14.64
N PRO A 37 -0.92 -21.31 -14.02
CA PRO A 37 -2.04 -21.44 -13.08
C PRO A 37 -1.93 -20.54 -11.84
N TYR A 38 -0.72 -20.23 -11.39
CA TYR A 38 -0.51 -19.37 -10.23
C TYR A 38 -0.87 -17.92 -10.53
N LEU A 39 -0.53 -17.43 -11.72
CA LEU A 39 -0.95 -16.12 -12.19
C LEU A 39 -2.48 -16.04 -12.35
N LEU A 40 -3.09 -17.09 -12.90
CA LEU A 40 -4.56 -17.15 -13.01
C LEU A 40 -5.22 -17.14 -11.64
N TYR A 41 -4.68 -17.88 -10.68
CA TYR A 41 -5.16 -17.83 -9.29
C TYR A 41 -5.09 -16.43 -8.71
N ALA A 42 -3.96 -15.74 -8.87
CA ALA A 42 -3.81 -14.35 -8.40
C ALA A 42 -4.81 -13.40 -9.06
N LYS A 43 -5.11 -13.58 -10.37
CA LYS A 43 -6.15 -12.82 -11.06
C LYS A 43 -7.55 -13.14 -10.54
N CYS A 44 -7.84 -14.42 -10.28
CA CYS A 44 -9.13 -14.83 -9.73
C CYS A 44 -9.37 -14.29 -8.32
N THR A 45 -8.35 -14.27 -7.45
CA THR A 45 -8.52 -13.74 -6.08
C THR A 45 -8.97 -12.27 -6.07
N LYS A 46 -8.56 -11.48 -7.07
CA LYS A 46 -9.01 -10.08 -7.20
C LYS A 46 -10.53 -9.95 -7.38
N LEU A 47 -11.19 -10.94 -8.00
CA LEU A 47 -12.65 -10.94 -8.20
C LEU A 47 -13.44 -11.13 -6.90
N PHE A 48 -12.82 -11.73 -5.89
CA PHE A 48 -13.43 -12.01 -4.59
C PHE A 48 -13.02 -10.99 -3.51
N LYS A 49 -12.07 -10.09 -3.81
CA LYS A 49 -11.65 -9.05 -2.88
C LYS A 49 -12.76 -8.00 -2.78
N ALA A 50 -13.44 -7.93 -1.64
CA ALA A 50 -14.37 -6.84 -1.36
C ALA A 50 -13.60 -5.51 -1.27
N LYS A 51 -14.12 -4.48 -1.94
CA LYS A 51 -13.60 -3.13 -1.73
C LYS A 51 -14.01 -2.65 -0.34
N PRO A 52 -13.15 -1.90 0.36
CA PRO A 52 -13.57 -1.28 1.63
C PRO A 52 -14.84 -0.45 1.42
N ALA A 53 -15.85 -0.68 2.24
CA ALA A 53 -17.08 0.12 2.22
C ALA A 53 -16.82 1.45 2.95
N ILE A 54 -16.20 2.39 2.27
CA ILE A 54 -15.90 3.73 2.79
C ILE A 54 -16.66 4.75 1.98
N SER A 55 -17.33 5.68 2.68
CA SER A 55 -18.06 6.77 2.04
C SER A 55 -17.07 7.76 1.40
N MET A 56 -17.34 8.18 0.16
CA MET A 56 -16.59 9.26 -0.49
C MET A 56 -16.74 10.58 0.27
N GLY A 57 -15.73 11.43 0.14
CA GLY A 57 -15.68 12.75 0.76
C GLY A 57 -14.91 12.79 2.07
N ILE A 58 -14.96 13.94 2.72
CA ILE A 58 -14.20 14.21 3.93
C ILE A 58 -15.09 14.10 5.16
N SER A 59 -14.69 13.25 6.11
CA SER A 59 -15.38 13.12 7.39
C SER A 59 -15.35 14.44 8.18
N LYS A 60 -16.45 14.79 8.82
CA LYS A 60 -16.53 15.94 9.72
C LYS A 60 -15.62 15.84 10.95
N LEU A 61 -15.15 14.63 11.26
CA LEU A 61 -14.21 14.36 12.35
C LEU A 61 -12.75 14.28 11.88
N ALA A 62 -12.46 14.59 10.62
CA ALA A 62 -11.10 14.75 10.13
C ALA A 62 -10.60 16.18 10.38
N SER A 63 -9.30 16.33 10.67
CA SER A 63 -8.60 17.61 10.76
C SER A 63 -7.84 17.85 9.46
N VAL A 64 -8.27 18.83 8.68
CA VAL A 64 -7.70 19.12 7.36
C VAL A 64 -7.33 20.61 7.32
N GLN A 65 -6.08 20.91 6.96
CA GLN A 65 -5.64 22.28 6.78
C GLN A 65 -6.18 22.89 5.48
N ASP A 66 -6.46 24.19 5.47
CA ASP A 66 -7.07 24.91 4.34
C ASP A 66 -6.22 24.86 3.06
N SER A 67 -4.92 24.68 3.19
CA SER A 67 -3.95 24.60 2.08
C SER A 67 -3.93 23.22 1.38
N CYS A 68 -4.71 22.25 1.86
CA CYS A 68 -4.77 20.92 1.25
C CYS A 68 -5.53 20.92 -0.07
N SER A 69 -5.02 20.15 -1.05
CA SER A 69 -5.71 19.86 -2.30
C SER A 69 -6.24 18.43 -2.27
N ILE A 70 -7.56 18.25 -2.23
CA ILE A 70 -8.18 16.94 -2.09
C ILE A 70 -9.18 16.73 -3.22
N SER A 71 -9.02 15.63 -3.96
CA SER A 71 -9.97 15.25 -5.02
C SER A 71 -11.36 14.95 -4.44
N THR A 72 -12.39 15.28 -5.18
CA THR A 72 -13.80 15.02 -4.83
C THR A 72 -14.13 13.53 -4.80
N THR A 73 -13.33 12.68 -5.45
CA THR A 73 -13.49 11.21 -5.44
C THR A 73 -12.73 10.53 -4.31
N ALA A 74 -11.89 11.28 -3.57
CA ALA A 74 -11.16 10.74 -2.42
C ALA A 74 -12.09 10.49 -1.22
N SER A 75 -11.68 9.56 -0.37
CA SER A 75 -12.38 9.19 0.88
C SER A 75 -11.46 9.44 2.08
N ILE A 76 -11.80 10.41 2.90
CA ILE A 76 -11.05 10.78 4.12
C ILE A 76 -11.89 10.41 5.35
N SER A 77 -11.45 9.41 6.09
CA SER A 77 -12.17 8.89 7.26
C SER A 77 -12.04 9.78 8.50
N GLN A 78 -12.76 9.43 9.56
CA GLN A 78 -12.67 10.12 10.85
C GLN A 78 -11.26 10.01 11.46
N PHE A 79 -10.88 11.03 12.22
CA PHE A 79 -9.60 11.12 12.95
C PHE A 79 -8.37 11.11 12.03
N VAL A 80 -8.54 11.34 10.74
CA VAL A 80 -7.44 11.64 9.82
C VAL A 80 -6.96 13.06 10.08
N THR A 81 -5.63 13.24 10.06
CA THR A 81 -5.01 14.58 10.12
C THR A 81 -4.20 14.82 8.85
N LEU A 82 -4.55 15.86 8.10
CA LEU A 82 -3.81 16.33 6.93
C LEU A 82 -3.19 17.69 7.24
N SER A 83 -1.86 17.76 7.18
CA SER A 83 -1.08 18.98 7.39
C SER A 83 -1.06 19.87 6.14
N ASP A 84 -0.45 21.06 6.25
CA ASP A 84 -0.38 22.03 5.17
C ASP A 84 0.22 21.47 3.88
N GLY A 85 -0.35 21.88 2.74
CA GLY A 85 0.15 21.55 1.41
C GLY A 85 0.00 20.08 1.01
N VAL A 86 -0.76 19.27 1.77
CA VAL A 86 -1.03 17.87 1.39
C VAL A 86 -1.88 17.82 0.13
N CYS A 87 -1.48 16.95 -0.81
CA CYS A 87 -2.17 16.69 -2.06
C CYS A 87 -2.70 15.26 -2.09
N ILE A 88 -4.02 15.10 -2.19
CA ILE A 88 -4.71 13.79 -2.29
C ILE A 88 -5.40 13.71 -3.66
N GLU A 89 -4.93 12.80 -4.50
CA GLU A 89 -5.47 12.61 -5.84
C GLU A 89 -6.75 11.74 -5.86
N ASP A 90 -7.25 11.44 -7.06
CA ASP A 90 -8.50 10.71 -7.28
C ASP A 90 -8.49 9.32 -6.66
N ASP A 91 -9.65 8.87 -6.19
CA ASP A 91 -9.91 7.52 -5.71
C ASP A 91 -8.99 7.06 -4.56
N VAL A 92 -8.28 7.99 -3.90
CA VAL A 92 -7.47 7.70 -2.72
C VAL A 92 -8.39 7.41 -1.53
N ILE A 93 -8.06 6.38 -0.77
CA ILE A 93 -8.77 6.00 0.45
C ILE A 93 -7.83 6.19 1.65
N VAL A 94 -8.20 7.10 2.55
CA VAL A 94 -7.48 7.35 3.80
C VAL A 94 -8.35 6.88 4.97
N MET A 95 -7.92 5.80 5.62
CA MET A 95 -8.66 5.15 6.72
C MET A 95 -8.43 5.86 8.06
N PRO A 96 -9.21 5.52 9.11
CA PRO A 96 -9.17 6.26 10.38
C PRO A 96 -7.79 6.31 11.03
N GLY A 97 -7.49 7.45 11.66
CA GLY A 97 -6.28 7.65 12.46
C GLY A 97 -4.99 7.83 11.65
N VAL A 98 -5.09 7.99 10.33
CA VAL A 98 -3.93 8.28 9.47
C VAL A 98 -3.48 9.73 9.69
N TYR A 99 -2.17 9.92 9.83
CA TYR A 99 -1.52 11.23 9.83
C TYR A 99 -0.72 11.42 8.55
N ILE A 100 -0.87 12.57 7.89
CA ILE A 100 -0.12 12.95 6.69
C ILE A 100 0.51 14.33 6.92
N GLY A 101 1.84 14.34 6.91
CA GLY A 101 2.68 15.53 7.13
C GLY A 101 2.72 16.47 5.93
N GLN A 102 3.28 17.65 6.15
CA GLN A 102 3.32 18.76 5.19
C GLN A 102 3.90 18.38 3.83
N ASN A 103 3.38 19.01 2.77
CA ASN A 103 3.85 18.88 1.39
C ASN A 103 3.90 17.44 0.87
N THR A 104 3.15 16.53 1.47
CA THR A 104 3.09 15.11 1.07
C THR A 104 2.05 14.92 -0.02
N LYS A 105 2.41 14.11 -1.01
CA LYS A 105 1.53 13.77 -2.14
C LYS A 105 1.15 12.30 -2.10
N ILE A 106 -0.17 12.03 -2.19
CA ILE A 106 -0.71 10.67 -2.32
C ILE A 106 -1.40 10.57 -3.67
N SER A 107 -0.85 9.73 -4.55
CA SER A 107 -1.36 9.61 -5.90
C SER A 107 -2.53 8.64 -6.00
N ARG A 108 -3.22 8.73 -7.12
CA ARG A 108 -4.48 8.09 -7.46
C ARG A 108 -4.59 6.63 -7.03
N GLY A 109 -5.75 6.25 -6.48
CA GLY A 109 -6.11 4.87 -6.18
C GLY A 109 -5.35 4.24 -5.01
N THR A 110 -4.48 4.99 -4.33
CA THR A 110 -3.71 4.51 -3.18
C THR A 110 -4.60 4.37 -1.95
N ILE A 111 -4.36 3.32 -1.16
CA ILE A 111 -5.09 3.00 0.06
C ILE A 111 -4.14 3.08 1.25
N LEU A 112 -4.47 3.95 2.19
CA LEU A 112 -3.79 4.07 3.47
C LEU A 112 -4.67 3.44 4.56
N TYR A 113 -4.20 2.33 5.13
CA TYR A 113 -4.88 1.61 6.20
C TYR A 113 -4.79 2.35 7.54
N PRO A 114 -5.61 1.98 8.56
CA PRO A 114 -5.68 2.72 9.81
C PRO A 114 -4.31 2.91 10.49
N ASN A 115 -4.13 4.09 11.11
CA ASN A 115 -2.94 4.43 11.89
C ASN A 115 -1.62 4.42 11.11
N VAL A 116 -1.65 4.63 9.81
CA VAL A 116 -0.45 4.94 9.01
C VAL A 116 0.02 6.35 9.36
N SER A 117 1.33 6.53 9.54
CA SER A 117 1.96 7.81 9.82
C SER A 117 2.93 8.18 8.70
N ILE A 118 2.64 9.26 7.99
CA ILE A 118 3.47 9.76 6.91
C ILE A 118 4.01 11.12 7.33
N TYR A 119 5.34 11.25 7.36
CA TYR A 119 6.02 12.50 7.67
C TYR A 119 5.96 13.48 6.50
N ASN A 120 6.65 14.62 6.65
CA ASN A 120 6.66 15.68 5.65
C ASN A 120 7.44 15.29 4.39
N ASP A 121 7.09 15.90 3.25
CA ASP A 121 7.81 15.81 1.99
C ASP A 121 7.92 14.36 1.44
N VAL A 122 6.86 13.58 1.55
CA VAL A 122 6.78 12.21 1.03
C VAL A 122 5.93 12.18 -0.24
N ASP A 123 6.42 11.49 -1.27
CA ASP A 123 5.68 11.25 -2.51
C ASP A 123 5.31 9.77 -2.62
N ILE A 124 4.02 9.46 -2.69
CA ILE A 124 3.52 8.09 -2.88
C ILE A 124 2.81 7.98 -4.24
N GLY A 125 3.27 7.03 -5.04
CA GLY A 125 2.76 6.73 -6.37
C GLY A 125 1.34 6.17 -6.39
N GLN A 126 0.88 5.77 -7.58
CA GLN A 126 -0.49 5.30 -7.81
C GLN A 126 -0.69 3.86 -7.32
N ASN A 127 -1.94 3.52 -6.97
CA ASN A 127 -2.41 2.17 -6.64
C ASN A 127 -1.61 1.49 -5.52
N CYS A 128 -0.96 2.24 -4.66
CA CYS A 128 -0.22 1.68 -3.52
C CYS A 128 -1.16 1.18 -2.43
N ILE A 129 -0.71 0.19 -1.66
CA ILE A 129 -1.40 -0.32 -0.48
C ILE A 129 -0.46 -0.20 0.70
N ILE A 130 -0.78 0.70 1.63
CA ILE A 130 0.03 0.94 2.82
C ILE A 130 -0.74 0.39 4.02
N HIS A 131 -0.24 -0.70 4.60
CA HIS A 131 -0.93 -1.37 5.69
C HIS A 131 -0.79 -0.66 7.04
N SER A 132 -1.65 -1.05 7.99
CA SER A 132 -1.76 -0.39 9.30
C SER A 132 -0.44 -0.31 10.06
N GLY A 133 -0.22 0.83 10.72
CA GLY A 133 0.94 1.06 11.57
C GLY A 133 2.24 1.31 10.82
N VAL A 134 2.20 1.42 9.48
CA VAL A 134 3.38 1.80 8.69
C VAL A 134 3.77 3.24 9.01
N VAL A 135 5.09 3.48 9.15
CA VAL A 135 5.68 4.81 9.32
C VAL A 135 6.58 5.13 8.13
N ILE A 136 6.35 6.27 7.48
CA ILE A 136 7.09 6.68 6.29
C ILE A 136 7.68 8.06 6.50
N GLY A 137 8.99 8.21 6.28
CA GLY A 137 9.68 9.50 6.27
C GLY A 137 10.24 9.94 7.61
N SER A 138 10.31 9.05 8.61
CA SER A 138 11.07 9.31 9.83
C SER A 138 12.57 9.47 9.53
N ASP A 139 13.28 10.15 10.43
CA ASP A 139 14.74 10.19 10.33
C ASP A 139 15.32 8.81 10.60
N GLY A 140 16.35 8.44 9.84
CA GLY A 140 17.19 7.30 10.17
C GLY A 140 18.13 7.59 11.36
N LEU A 141 18.92 6.61 11.76
CA LEU A 141 19.89 6.73 12.81
C LEU A 141 21.27 7.09 12.23
N GLY A 142 21.65 8.37 12.37
CA GLY A 142 22.95 8.87 11.97
C GLY A 142 23.53 9.79 13.03
N PHE A 143 24.74 9.46 13.53
CA PHE A 143 25.44 10.26 14.55
C PHE A 143 26.92 10.33 14.22
N ALA A 144 27.53 11.51 14.40
CA ALA A 144 28.97 11.74 14.38
C ALA A 144 29.48 11.90 15.79
N LYS A 145 30.64 11.29 16.10
CA LYS A 145 31.29 11.43 17.40
C LYS A 145 32.13 12.70 17.43
N ASP A 146 31.85 13.57 18.38
CA ASP A 146 32.67 14.73 18.72
C ASP A 146 33.16 14.57 20.14
N SER A 147 34.41 14.14 20.30
CA SER A 147 35.05 13.82 21.57
C SER A 147 34.24 12.82 22.41
N GLU A 148 33.52 13.27 23.43
CA GLU A 148 32.65 12.43 24.29
C GLU A 148 31.16 12.57 23.97
N LYS A 149 30.78 13.35 22.95
CA LYS A 149 29.39 13.61 22.59
C LYS A 149 29.06 13.02 21.22
N TRP A 150 27.81 12.64 21.05
CA TRP A 150 27.24 12.23 19.77
C TRP A 150 26.40 13.40 19.21
N ILE A 151 26.71 13.83 18.01
CA ILE A 151 25.97 14.86 17.28
C ILE A 151 25.12 14.15 16.24
N LYS A 152 23.82 14.40 16.28
CA LYS A 152 22.88 13.84 15.29
C LYS A 152 23.22 14.41 13.91
N ILE A 153 23.19 13.54 12.91
CA ILE A 153 23.20 13.90 11.48
C ILE A 153 21.77 14.10 11.05
N GLU A 154 21.41 15.31 10.66
CA GLU A 154 20.07 15.62 10.18
C GLU A 154 19.78 14.92 8.84
N HIS A 155 18.54 14.45 8.69
CA HIS A 155 18.08 13.80 7.48
C HIS A 155 17.30 14.80 6.62
N LEU A 156 17.92 15.24 5.53
CA LEU A 156 17.44 16.32 4.64
C LEU A 156 16.76 15.77 3.37
N GLY A 157 16.89 14.48 3.13
CA GLY A 157 16.28 13.82 1.96
C GLY A 157 14.79 13.56 2.14
N LYS A 158 14.17 13.08 1.08
CA LYS A 158 12.74 12.71 1.02
C LYS A 158 12.56 11.19 0.98
N VAL A 159 11.29 10.76 1.02
CA VAL A 159 10.90 9.41 0.63
C VAL A 159 10.04 9.49 -0.63
N ILE A 160 10.39 8.66 -1.63
CA ILE A 160 9.64 8.53 -2.88
C ILE A 160 9.25 7.06 -3.04
N ILE A 161 7.96 6.80 -3.07
CA ILE A 161 7.40 5.46 -3.29
C ILE A 161 6.79 5.44 -4.70
N GLY A 162 7.20 4.48 -5.51
CA GLY A 162 6.69 4.28 -6.86
C GLY A 162 5.23 3.83 -6.87
N SER A 163 4.70 3.53 -8.05
CA SER A 163 3.34 3.02 -8.20
C SER A 163 3.26 1.52 -7.97
N ASP A 164 2.05 1.03 -7.60
CA ASP A 164 1.72 -0.39 -7.39
C ASP A 164 2.53 -1.06 -6.26
N VAL A 165 3.03 -0.28 -5.30
CA VAL A 165 3.80 -0.76 -4.13
C VAL A 165 2.87 -1.18 -3.01
N GLU A 166 3.13 -2.33 -2.39
CA GLU A 166 2.45 -2.79 -1.17
C GLU A 166 3.44 -2.83 0.00
N ILE A 167 3.12 -2.14 1.10
CA ILE A 167 3.96 -2.07 2.30
C ILE A 167 3.25 -2.77 3.46
N GLY A 168 3.87 -3.82 4.00
CA GLY A 168 3.33 -4.63 5.08
C GLY A 168 3.18 -3.86 6.41
N SER A 169 2.25 -4.31 7.25
CA SER A 169 1.95 -3.66 8.53
C SER A 169 3.16 -3.47 9.42
N ASN A 170 3.22 -2.32 10.11
CA ASN A 170 4.29 -1.95 11.05
C ASN A 170 5.69 -1.87 10.43
N SER A 171 5.79 -1.73 9.10
CA SER A 171 7.07 -1.41 8.45
C SER A 171 7.45 0.04 8.65
N THR A 172 8.76 0.33 8.67
CA THR A 172 9.30 1.69 8.72
C THR A 172 10.15 1.96 7.48
N ILE A 173 10.01 3.15 6.90
CA ILE A 173 10.78 3.61 5.75
C ILE A 173 11.32 4.98 6.09
N ASP A 174 12.60 5.02 6.44
CA ASP A 174 13.26 6.25 6.84
C ASP A 174 13.65 7.09 5.62
N ARG A 175 13.67 8.41 5.80
CA ARG A 175 14.17 9.34 4.79
C ARG A 175 15.70 9.25 4.66
N GLY A 176 16.21 9.60 3.51
CA GLY A 176 17.65 9.66 3.29
C GLY A 176 18.30 10.84 4.00
N SER A 177 19.57 10.70 4.38
CA SER A 177 20.31 11.77 5.05
C SER A 177 20.56 12.97 4.14
N VAL A 178 20.97 12.73 2.89
CA VAL A 178 21.23 13.78 1.86
C VAL A 178 20.43 13.51 0.61
N GLY A 179 20.45 12.28 0.09
CA GLY A 179 19.66 11.87 -1.05
C GLY A 179 18.27 11.33 -0.61
N ASN A 180 17.45 10.96 -1.58
CA ASN A 180 16.12 10.41 -1.29
C ASN A 180 16.18 8.90 -1.05
N THR A 181 15.34 8.42 -0.15
CA THR A 181 14.99 7.00 -0.09
C THR A 181 13.95 6.72 -1.18
N CYS A 182 14.24 5.78 -2.08
CA CYS A 182 13.35 5.44 -3.18
C CYS A 182 12.94 3.97 -3.11
N LEU A 183 11.63 3.72 -3.02
CA LEU A 183 11.02 2.41 -3.12
C LEU A 183 10.22 2.34 -4.42
N LEU A 184 10.80 1.71 -5.46
CA LEU A 184 10.31 1.81 -6.84
C LEU A 184 9.60 0.55 -7.35
N TYR A 185 9.51 -0.51 -6.54
CA TYR A 185 8.91 -1.80 -6.92
C TYR A 185 8.27 -2.51 -5.71
N THR A 186 7.48 -3.52 -6.01
CA THR A 186 6.90 -4.46 -5.05
C THR A 186 7.53 -5.84 -5.16
#